data_345ed08ce1f846bf16371cd5707b825c
#
_entry.id   345ed08ce1f846bf16371cd5707b825c
#
_cell.length_a   1.000
_cell.length_b   1.000
_cell.length_c   1.000
_cell.angle_alpha   90.00
_cell.angle_beta   90.00
_cell.angle_gamma   90.00
#
_symmetry.space_group_name_H-M   'P 1'
#
loop_
_entity.id
_entity.type
_entity.pdbx_description
1 polymer ?
#
loop_
_entity_poly.entity_id
_entity_poly.type
_entity_poly.pdbx_seq_one_letter_code
_entity_poly.pdbx_strand_id
1 'polypeptide(L)'
;IFAAVRLLLKKYHAESAILFGSYARQEADAASDIDLIVIGGSKFDPTDVFCIAEELHRTLGKAVDVYELRELNVGSVFYNTVMAEGVQIA
;
A
#
# COMPACT_ATOMS: atom_id res chain seq x y z
N ILE A 1 9.90 5.51 3.30
CA ILE A 1 8.65 4.77 3.03
C ILE A 1 8.92 3.52 2.18
N PHE A 2 9.59 3.67 1.06
CA PHE A 2 9.79 2.56 0.12
C PHE A 2 10.58 1.41 0.74
N ALA A 3 11.65 1.69 1.47
CA ALA A 3 12.46 0.66 2.10
C ALA A 3 11.66 -0.12 3.15
N ALA A 4 10.88 0.58 3.98
CA ALA A 4 10.04 -0.05 4.99
C ALA A 4 8.98 -0.94 4.35
N VAL A 5 8.34 -0.48 3.28
CA VAL A 5 7.33 -1.26 2.56
C VAL A 5 7.95 -2.52 1.94
N ARG A 6 9.10 -2.39 1.29
CA ARG A 6 9.79 -3.54 0.67
C ARG A 6 10.13 -4.62 1.68
N LEU A 7 10.60 -4.24 2.87
CA LEU A 7 10.89 -5.20 3.94
C LEU A 7 9.64 -5.97 4.34
N LEU A 8 8.51 -5.28 4.49
CA LEU A 8 7.26 -5.92 4.89
C LEU A 8 6.67 -6.80 3.79
N LEU A 9 6.79 -6.39 2.53
CA LEU A 9 6.37 -7.24 1.41
C LEU A 9 7.11 -8.57 1.44
N LYS A 10 8.41 -8.53 1.68
CA LYS A 10 9.22 -9.74 1.78
C LYS A 10 8.85 -10.58 3.00
N LYS A 11 8.63 -9.94 4.14
CA LYS A 11 8.27 -10.61 5.40
C LYS A 11 6.95 -11.36 5.29
N TYR A 12 5.98 -10.78 4.62
CA TYR A 12 4.62 -11.35 4.50
C TYR A 12 4.37 -12.07 3.18
N HIS A 13 5.40 -12.26 2.36
CA HIS A 13 5.32 -12.98 1.09
C HIS A 13 4.39 -12.33 0.06
N ALA A 14 4.27 -11.00 0.09
CA ALA A 14 3.55 -10.25 -0.93
C ALA A 14 4.45 -10.00 -2.14
N GLU A 15 3.84 -9.88 -3.32
CA GLU A 15 4.58 -9.68 -4.57
C GLU A 15 5.04 -8.25 -4.76
N SER A 16 4.15 -7.29 -4.50
CA SER A 16 4.42 -5.87 -4.75
C SER A 16 3.45 -4.99 -3.99
N ALA A 17 3.60 -3.68 -4.13
CA ALA A 17 2.66 -2.71 -3.59
C ALA A 17 2.62 -1.48 -4.48
N ILE A 18 1.51 -0.74 -4.40
CA ILE A 18 1.31 0.51 -5.11
C ILE A 18 1.04 1.60 -4.08
N LEU A 19 1.87 2.62 -4.06
CA LEU A 19 1.65 3.82 -3.27
C LEU A 19 0.73 4.75 -4.06
N PHE A 20 -0.33 5.26 -3.43
CA PHE A 20 -1.24 6.17 -4.11
C PHE A 20 -1.63 7.33 -3.19
N GLY A 21 -2.56 8.19 -3.64
CA GLY A 21 -2.96 9.35 -2.88
C GLY A 21 -1.92 10.44 -2.88
N SER A 22 -1.89 11.26 -1.82
CA SER A 22 -1.04 12.45 -1.76
C SER A 22 0.46 12.14 -1.88
N TYR A 23 0.91 11.01 -1.34
CA TYR A 23 2.30 10.61 -1.47
C TYR A 23 2.69 10.27 -2.90
N ALA A 24 1.80 9.63 -3.65
CA ALA A 24 2.06 9.32 -5.06
C ALA A 24 2.10 10.57 -5.93
N ARG A 25 1.29 11.56 -5.59
CA ARG A 25 1.24 12.84 -6.31
C ARG A 25 2.30 13.84 -5.87
N GLN A 26 3.13 13.47 -4.89
CA GLN A 26 4.13 14.36 -4.29
C GLN A 26 3.53 15.61 -3.65
N GLU A 27 2.32 15.49 -3.13
CA GLU A 27 1.58 16.56 -2.45
C GLU A 27 1.52 16.33 -0.94
N ALA A 28 2.18 15.28 -0.44
CA ALA A 28 2.12 14.91 0.97
C ALA A 28 2.86 15.93 1.85
N ASP A 29 2.30 16.16 3.03
CA ASP A 29 2.93 16.93 4.10
C ASP A 29 3.01 16.08 5.37
N ALA A 30 3.42 16.71 6.50
CA ALA A 30 3.60 16.01 7.76
C ALA A 30 2.30 15.38 8.30
N ALA A 31 1.13 15.91 7.90
CA ALA A 31 -0.17 15.41 8.35
C ALA A 31 -0.79 14.41 7.38
N SER A 32 -0.17 14.16 6.23
CA SER A 32 -0.73 13.26 5.22
C SER A 32 -0.67 11.80 5.66
N ASP A 33 -1.76 11.07 5.43
CA ASP A 33 -1.82 9.62 5.62
C ASP A 33 -1.14 8.90 4.44
N ILE A 34 -0.70 7.68 4.69
CA ILE A 34 -0.11 6.84 3.67
C ILE A 34 -1.19 5.88 3.16
N ASP A 35 -1.38 5.85 1.85
CA ASP A 35 -2.35 4.96 1.20
C ASP A 35 -1.61 3.96 0.32
N LEU A 36 -1.84 2.67 0.57
CA LEU A 36 -1.08 1.59 -0.03
C LEU A 36 -2.00 0.47 -0.50
N ILE A 37 -1.75 -0.02 -1.72
CA ILE A 37 -2.39 -1.24 -2.24
C ILE A 37 -1.34 -2.33 -2.30
N VAL A 38 -1.59 -3.45 -1.64
CA VAL A 38 -0.70 -4.62 -1.69
C VAL A 38 -1.14 -5.57 -2.78
N ILE A 39 -0.20 -5.97 -3.62
CA ILE A 39 -0.40 -7.04 -4.59
C ILE A 39 0.14 -8.31 -3.96
N GLY A 40 -0.76 -9.10 -3.37
CA GLY A 40 -0.35 -10.20 -2.49
C GLY A 40 0.13 -11.44 -3.21
N GLY A 41 -0.54 -11.81 -4.30
CA GLY A 41 -0.24 -13.07 -4.97
C GLY A 41 -0.74 -14.30 -4.21
N SER A 42 -0.31 -15.48 -4.64
CA SER A 42 -0.85 -16.76 -4.14
C SER A 42 -0.36 -17.13 -2.74
N LYS A 43 0.79 -16.61 -2.33
CA LYS A 43 1.41 -16.96 -1.04
C LYS A 43 1.11 -15.96 0.08
N PHE A 44 0.38 -14.92 -0.23
CA PHE A 44 0.05 -13.87 0.72
C PHE A 44 -1.29 -14.15 1.39
N ASP A 45 -1.33 -14.02 2.71
CA ASP A 45 -2.58 -14.04 3.46
C ASP A 45 -3.21 -12.64 3.41
N PRO A 46 -4.40 -12.48 2.81
CA PRO A 46 -5.03 -11.16 2.70
C PRO A 46 -5.25 -10.44 4.03
N THR A 47 -5.40 -11.17 5.13
CA THR A 47 -5.57 -10.56 6.45
C THR A 47 -4.28 -9.90 6.96
N ASP A 48 -3.13 -10.24 6.38
CA ASP A 48 -1.85 -9.63 6.75
C ASP A 48 -1.74 -8.15 6.35
N VAL A 49 -2.69 -7.63 5.57
CA VAL A 49 -2.75 -6.17 5.31
C VAL A 49 -2.87 -5.38 6.61
N PHE A 50 -3.57 -5.91 7.61
CA PHE A 50 -3.68 -5.26 8.91
C PHE A 50 -2.34 -5.26 9.65
N CYS A 51 -1.58 -6.34 9.54
CA CYS A 51 -0.24 -6.40 10.14
C CYS A 51 0.71 -5.43 9.47
N ILE A 52 0.67 -5.34 8.16
CA ILE A 52 1.49 -4.41 7.39
C ILE A 52 1.16 -2.97 7.78
N ALA A 53 -0.13 -2.64 7.86
CA ALA A 53 -0.57 -1.30 8.24
C ALA A 53 -0.06 -0.93 9.64
N GLU A 54 -0.16 -1.83 10.60
CA GLU A 54 0.28 -1.57 11.97
C GLU A 54 1.79 -1.42 12.07
N GLU A 55 2.56 -2.28 11.41
CA GLU A 55 4.02 -2.18 11.44
C GLU A 55 4.50 -0.89 10.77
N LEU A 56 3.88 -0.49 9.67
CA LEU A 56 4.21 0.79 9.03
C LEU A 56 3.83 1.97 9.90
N HIS A 57 2.69 1.91 10.56
CA HIS A 57 2.27 2.96 11.51
C HIS A 57 3.31 3.14 12.61
N ARG A 58 3.79 2.05 13.20
CA ARG A 58 4.81 2.10 14.26
C ARG A 58 6.14 2.63 13.74
N THR A 59 6.53 2.21 12.54
CA THR A 59 7.84 2.57 11.97
C THR A 59 7.87 4.03 11.51
N LEU A 60 6.79 4.49 10.88
CA LEU A 60 6.74 5.79 10.21
C LEU A 60 6.04 6.88 11.03
N GLY A 61 5.33 6.49 12.09
CA GLY A 61 4.59 7.44 12.93
C GLY A 61 3.41 8.11 12.23
N LYS A 62 2.86 7.48 11.20
CA LYS A 62 1.75 8.01 10.40
C LYS A 62 0.62 7.00 10.31
N ALA A 63 -0.59 7.49 10.10
CA ALA A 63 -1.71 6.61 9.75
C ALA A 63 -1.45 6.00 8.37
N VAL A 64 -1.66 4.69 8.26
CA VAL A 64 -1.42 3.94 7.03
C VAL A 64 -2.66 3.12 6.71
N ASP A 65 -3.24 3.36 5.55
CA ASP A 65 -4.36 2.58 5.03
C ASP A 65 -3.83 1.59 4.00
N VAL A 66 -4.01 0.31 4.26
CA VAL A 66 -3.51 -0.76 3.40
C VAL A 66 -4.68 -1.58 2.89
N TYR A 67 -4.72 -1.76 1.57
CA TYR A 67 -5.72 -2.57 0.88
C TYR A 67 -5.01 -3.67 0.10
N GLU A 68 -5.68 -4.80 -0.08
CA GLU A 68 -5.20 -5.85 -0.98
C GLU A 68 -5.86 -5.65 -2.35
N LEU A 69 -5.09 -5.82 -3.44
CA LEU A 69 -5.59 -5.53 -4.79
C LEU A 69 -6.89 -6.26 -5.12
N ARG A 70 -7.06 -7.50 -4.63
CA ARG A 70 -8.27 -8.30 -4.87
C ARG A 70 -9.54 -7.72 -4.23
N GLU A 71 -9.41 -6.81 -3.27
CA GLU A 71 -10.55 -6.13 -2.66
C GLU A 71 -11.13 -5.04 -3.55
N LEU A 72 -10.40 -4.62 -4.56
CA LEU A 72 -10.81 -3.54 -5.45
C LEU A 72 -11.64 -4.09 -6.61
N ASN A 73 -12.71 -3.36 -6.95
CA ASN A 73 -13.51 -3.68 -8.12
C ASN A 73 -12.80 -3.18 -9.38
N VAL A 74 -12.39 -4.11 -10.24
CA VAL A 74 -11.77 -3.78 -11.52
C VAL A 74 -12.71 -2.89 -12.34
N GLY A 75 -12.19 -1.79 -12.87
CA GLY A 75 -12.97 -0.84 -13.66
C GLY A 75 -13.72 0.21 -12.86
N SER A 76 -13.70 0.14 -11.52
CA SER A 76 -14.27 1.21 -10.69
C SER A 76 -13.44 2.49 -10.82
N VAL A 77 -14.03 3.63 -10.44
CA VAL A 77 -13.30 4.91 -10.45
C VAL A 77 -12.09 4.84 -9.55
N PHE A 78 -12.22 4.25 -8.37
CA PHE A 78 -11.11 4.11 -7.44
C PHE A 78 -9.99 3.25 -8.02
N TYR A 79 -10.32 2.09 -8.58
CA TYR A 79 -9.34 1.21 -9.22
C TYR A 79 -8.59 1.93 -10.34
N ASN A 80 -9.33 2.63 -11.22
CA ASN A 80 -8.73 3.34 -12.34
C ASN A 80 -7.81 4.47 -11.88
N THR A 81 -8.19 5.19 -10.82
CA THR A 81 -7.37 6.25 -10.24
C THR A 81 -6.06 5.68 -9.67
N VAL A 82 -6.14 4.58 -8.95
CA VAL A 82 -4.95 3.92 -8.40
C VAL A 82 -4.01 3.47 -9.52
N MET A 83 -4.55 2.86 -10.56
CA MET A 83 -3.72 2.38 -11.67
C MET A 83 -3.11 3.51 -12.50
N ALA A 84 -3.79 4.65 -12.60
CA ALA A 84 -3.29 5.80 -13.36
C ALA A 84 -2.27 6.62 -12.57
N GLU A 85 -2.46 6.81 -11.27
CA GLU A 85 -1.68 7.73 -10.44
C GLU A 85 -0.72 7.02 -9.47
N GLY A 86 -0.94 5.74 -9.23
CA GLY A 86 -0.14 5.00 -8.25
C GLY A 86 1.31 4.82 -8.68
N VAL A 87 2.20 4.75 -7.68
CA VAL A 87 3.62 4.47 -7.88
C VAL A 87 3.90 3.06 -7.36
N GLN A 88 4.34 2.18 -8.24
CA GLN A 88 4.63 0.80 -7.86
C GLN A 88 5.91 0.72 -7.04
N ILE A 89 5.86 -0.01 -5.95
CA ILE A 89 6.99 -0.29 -5.08
C ILE A 89 7.39 -1.76 -5.30
N ALA A 90 8.57 -1.95 -5.86
CA ALA A 90 9.14 -3.28 -6.11
C ALA A 90 8.18 -4.25 -6.77
#